data_6b295a05472fbe63360dd7109e7badd1
#
_entry.id   6b295a05472fbe63360dd7109e7badd1
#
_cell.length_a   1.000
_cell.length_b   1.000
_cell.length_c   1.000
_cell.angle_alpha   90.00
_cell.angle_beta   90.00
_cell.angle_gamma   90.00
#
_symmetry.space_group_name_H-M   'P 1'
#
loop_
_entity.id
_entity.type
_entity.pdbx_description
1 polymer ?
#
loop_
_entity_poly.entity_id
_entity_poly.type
_entity_poly.pdbx_seq_one_letter_code
_entity_poly.pdbx_strand_id
1 'polypeptide(L)'
;VGRLKSGPERELVERYRQRVEGMCRALGLAGLDTVELPESRARRDDDRRAEEAAALLEKAGASVLVVFDERGKSPSSEAFAEKIRQWRDEGRSGIACVIGGPDGLDPKLRQRADLVVSFGALTMPHQIVRALVAEQLYRALTIIAGHPYHRAGHDDS
;
A
#
# COMPACT_ATOMS: atom_id res chain seq x y z
N VAL A 1 4.86 3.94 -8.45
CA VAL A 1 5.72 4.48 -9.50
C VAL A 1 5.43 5.96 -9.70
N GLY A 2 6.46 6.73 -9.99
CA GLY A 2 6.38 8.18 -10.09
C GLY A 2 6.76 8.87 -8.78
N ARG A 3 6.98 10.18 -8.86
CA ARG A 3 7.34 10.99 -7.70
C ARG A 3 6.16 11.78 -7.20
N LEU A 4 6.00 11.80 -5.89
CA LEU A 4 5.02 12.65 -5.22
C LEU A 4 5.61 14.04 -5.06
N LYS A 5 4.99 15.02 -5.70
CA LYS A 5 5.43 16.41 -5.62
C LYS A 5 5.17 16.97 -4.23
N SER A 6 5.91 18.00 -3.84
CA SER A 6 5.62 18.71 -2.60
C SER A 6 4.22 19.33 -2.66
N GLY A 7 3.51 19.31 -1.54
CA GLY A 7 2.14 19.78 -1.44
C GLY A 7 1.36 19.02 -0.39
N PRO A 8 0.05 19.27 -0.30
CA PRO A 8 -0.79 18.67 0.74
C PRO A 8 -0.76 17.14 0.77
N GLU A 9 -0.75 16.50 -0.39
CA GLU A 9 -0.75 15.03 -0.48
C GLU A 9 0.53 14.45 0.10
N ARG A 10 1.67 15.05 -0.20
CA ARG A 10 2.96 14.61 0.34
C ARG A 10 3.03 14.80 1.84
N GLU A 11 2.54 15.92 2.33
CA GLU A 11 2.49 16.20 3.77
C GLU A 11 1.60 15.20 4.49
N LEU A 12 0.48 14.84 3.89
CA LEU A 12 -0.45 13.87 4.45
C LEU A 12 0.17 12.46 4.50
N VAL A 13 0.82 12.04 3.43
CA VAL A 13 1.54 10.75 3.39
C VAL A 13 2.60 10.72 4.49
N GLU A 14 3.39 11.79 4.62
CA GLU A 14 4.45 11.87 5.61
C GLU A 14 3.90 11.83 7.04
N ARG A 15 2.76 12.48 7.28
CA ARG A 15 2.10 12.44 8.59
C ARG A 15 1.74 11.01 8.99
N TYR A 16 1.14 10.26 8.09
CA TYR A 16 0.77 8.87 8.37
C TYR A 16 2.00 7.96 8.46
N ARG A 17 3.02 8.22 7.64
CA ARG A 17 4.28 7.48 7.74
C ARG A 17 4.89 7.61 9.14
N GLN A 18 4.92 8.82 9.68
CA GLN A 18 5.45 9.06 11.02
C GLN A 18 4.62 8.35 12.10
N ARG A 19 3.30 8.36 11.95
CA ARG A 19 2.42 7.64 12.89
C ARG A 19 2.65 6.13 12.84
N VAL A 20 2.83 5.57 11.66
CA VAL A 20 3.17 4.16 11.47
C VAL A 20 4.49 3.85 12.15
N GLU A 21 5.52 4.66 11.92
CA GLU A 21 6.82 4.51 12.56
C GLU A 21 6.70 4.45 14.08
N GLY A 22 5.89 5.33 14.66
CA GLY A 22 5.71 5.39 16.11
C GLY A 22 5.07 4.15 16.70
N MET A 23 4.34 3.37 15.91
CA MET A 23 3.63 2.17 16.37
C MET A 23 4.36 0.87 16.07
N CYS A 24 5.20 0.85 15.04
CA CYS A 24 5.77 -0.38 14.51
C CYS A 24 6.57 -1.17 15.54
N ARG A 25 7.41 -0.50 16.31
CA ARG A 25 8.30 -1.17 17.27
C ARG A 25 7.51 -1.97 18.30
N ALA A 26 6.47 -1.37 18.85
CA ALA A 26 5.64 -2.03 19.88
C ALA A 26 4.88 -3.25 19.32
N LEU A 27 4.64 -3.28 18.01
CA LEU A 27 3.91 -4.34 17.34
C LEU A 27 4.82 -5.40 16.73
N GLY A 28 6.13 -5.27 16.90
CA GLY A 28 7.09 -6.21 16.31
C GLY A 28 7.24 -6.07 14.82
N LEU A 29 7.05 -4.86 14.30
CA LEU A 29 7.16 -4.55 12.89
C LEU A 29 8.32 -3.58 12.65
N ALA A 30 8.94 -3.67 11.48
CA ALA A 30 9.89 -2.66 11.02
C ALA A 30 9.13 -1.39 10.65
N GLY A 31 9.83 -0.29 10.46
CA GLY A 31 9.19 0.97 10.06
C GLY A 31 8.62 0.93 8.65
N LEU A 32 8.07 2.05 8.23
CA LEU A 32 7.51 2.23 6.90
C LEU A 32 8.45 3.11 6.06
N ASP A 33 8.99 2.53 5.00
CA ASP A 33 9.79 3.26 4.02
C ASP A 33 9.00 3.42 2.73
N THR A 34 9.15 4.58 2.10
CA THR A 34 8.58 4.84 0.79
C THR A 34 9.69 4.84 -0.24
N VAL A 35 9.51 4.04 -1.27
CA VAL A 35 10.45 3.99 -2.40
C VAL A 35 9.71 4.44 -3.64
N GLU A 36 10.20 5.50 -4.26
CA GLU A 36 9.65 6.01 -5.49
C GLU A 36 10.50 5.51 -6.66
N LEU A 37 9.88 4.81 -7.60
CA LEU A 37 10.55 4.34 -8.80
C LEU A 37 10.17 5.26 -9.96
N PRO A 38 11.13 5.59 -10.83
CA PRO A 38 10.83 6.43 -11.98
C PRO A 38 9.87 5.73 -12.94
N GLU A 39 9.04 6.51 -13.60
CA GLU A 39 8.21 5.99 -14.68
C GLU A 39 9.11 5.51 -15.82
N SER A 40 8.72 4.40 -16.46
CA SER A 40 9.43 3.91 -17.64
C SER A 40 9.30 4.91 -18.79
N ARG A 41 10.34 5.01 -19.58
CA ARG A 41 10.38 5.85 -20.80
C ARG A 41 10.14 5.05 -22.07
N ALA A 42 9.74 3.79 -21.96
CA ALA A 42 9.42 2.98 -23.13
C ALA A 42 8.27 3.61 -23.92
N ARG A 43 8.28 3.41 -25.23
CA ARG A 43 7.30 4.04 -26.09
C ARG A 43 5.90 3.46 -25.97
N ARG A 44 5.82 2.14 -25.77
CA ARG A 44 4.54 1.44 -25.69
C ARG A 44 4.10 1.32 -24.25
N ASP A 45 2.79 1.43 -24.01
CA ASP A 45 2.20 1.31 -22.68
C ASP A 45 2.51 -0.05 -22.06
N ASP A 46 2.41 -1.12 -22.84
CA ASP A 46 2.69 -2.47 -22.36
C ASP A 46 4.13 -2.63 -21.90
N ASP A 47 5.06 -2.05 -22.65
CA ASP A 47 6.47 -2.10 -22.31
C ASP A 47 6.77 -1.29 -21.05
N ARG A 48 6.12 -0.13 -20.91
CA ARG A 48 6.26 0.68 -19.70
C ARG A 48 5.77 -0.08 -18.48
N ARG A 49 4.59 -0.67 -18.57
CA ARG A 49 4.04 -1.46 -17.46
C ARG A 49 4.93 -2.64 -17.10
N ALA A 50 5.45 -3.34 -18.10
CA ALA A 50 6.33 -4.49 -17.87
C ALA A 50 7.64 -4.10 -17.19
N GLU A 51 8.26 -3.01 -17.62
CA GLU A 51 9.49 -2.51 -17.02
C GLU A 51 9.27 -2.04 -15.59
N GLU A 52 8.19 -1.31 -15.35
CA GLU A 52 7.83 -0.85 -14.02
C GLU A 52 7.50 -2.01 -13.09
N ALA A 53 6.80 -3.02 -13.59
CA ALA A 53 6.50 -4.22 -12.83
C ALA A 53 7.76 -4.97 -12.40
N ALA A 54 8.72 -5.12 -13.33
CA ALA A 54 9.98 -5.80 -13.03
C ALA A 54 10.74 -5.04 -11.94
N ALA A 55 10.78 -3.72 -12.01
CA ALA A 55 11.46 -2.89 -11.00
C ALA A 55 10.77 -3.00 -9.65
N LEU A 56 9.45 -2.99 -9.62
CA LEU A 56 8.67 -3.14 -8.39
C LEU A 56 8.90 -4.51 -7.74
N LEU A 57 8.89 -5.57 -8.52
CA LEU A 57 9.10 -6.92 -8.01
C LEU A 57 10.53 -7.10 -7.47
N GLU A 58 11.51 -6.54 -8.16
CA GLU A 58 12.89 -6.56 -7.68
C GLU A 58 13.00 -5.85 -6.33
N LYS A 59 12.37 -4.70 -6.20
CA LYS A 59 12.43 -3.92 -4.97
C LYS A 59 11.69 -4.59 -3.82
N ALA A 60 10.57 -5.24 -4.12
CA ALA A 60 9.79 -5.96 -3.10
C ALA A 60 10.52 -7.19 -2.57
N GLY A 61 11.29 -7.87 -3.42
CA GLY A 61 12.06 -9.05 -3.02
C GLY A 61 11.18 -10.14 -2.43
N ALA A 62 11.53 -10.60 -1.23
CA ALA A 62 10.83 -11.67 -0.52
C ALA A 62 9.67 -11.18 0.35
N SER A 63 9.35 -9.88 0.32
CA SER A 63 8.26 -9.33 1.12
C SER A 63 6.90 -9.88 0.65
N VAL A 64 5.93 -9.87 1.55
CA VAL A 64 4.52 -10.02 1.18
C VAL A 64 4.18 -8.92 0.18
N LEU A 65 3.51 -9.27 -0.90
CA LEU A 65 3.16 -8.32 -1.94
C LEU A 65 1.68 -7.99 -1.88
N VAL A 66 1.38 -6.74 -1.53
CA VAL A 66 0.02 -6.19 -1.55
C VAL A 66 -0.06 -5.20 -2.70
N VAL A 67 -0.92 -5.47 -3.65
CA VAL A 67 -1.09 -4.63 -4.84
C VAL A 67 -2.41 -3.88 -4.71
N PHE A 68 -2.35 -2.57 -4.89
CA PHE A 68 -3.54 -1.70 -4.89
C PHE A 68 -3.95 -1.46 -6.34
N ASP A 69 -5.08 -2.04 -6.71
CA ASP A 69 -5.61 -2.02 -8.08
C ASP A 69 -7.13 -2.12 -8.02
N GLU A 70 -7.82 -1.38 -8.88
CA GLU A 70 -9.29 -1.38 -8.91
C GLU A 70 -9.91 -2.75 -9.17
N ARG A 71 -9.14 -3.69 -9.71
CA ARG A 71 -9.59 -5.06 -9.99
C ARG A 71 -9.49 -5.98 -8.78
N GLY A 72 -9.03 -5.47 -7.65
CA GLY A 72 -8.90 -6.25 -6.43
C GLY A 72 -10.19 -6.39 -5.65
N LYS A 73 -10.07 -7.02 -4.50
CA LYS A 73 -11.16 -7.10 -3.52
C LYS A 73 -11.16 -5.85 -2.66
N SER A 74 -12.29 -5.57 -2.02
CA SER A 74 -12.42 -4.45 -1.08
C SER A 74 -12.65 -5.01 0.32
N PRO A 75 -11.59 -5.48 1.01
CA PRO A 75 -11.74 -5.97 2.37
C PRO A 75 -12.09 -4.83 3.32
N SER A 76 -12.71 -5.17 4.44
CA SER A 76 -12.86 -4.19 5.51
C SER A 76 -11.50 -3.84 6.09
N SER A 77 -11.41 -2.72 6.81
CA SER A 77 -10.16 -2.35 7.49
C SER A 77 -9.77 -3.40 8.53
N GLU A 78 -10.76 -4.01 9.20
CA GLU A 78 -10.51 -5.09 10.16
C GLU A 78 -9.95 -6.34 9.47
N ALA A 79 -10.48 -6.70 8.31
CA ALA A 79 -9.98 -7.84 7.54
C ALA A 79 -8.56 -7.59 7.03
N PHE A 80 -8.28 -6.36 6.60
CA PHE A 80 -6.93 -5.98 6.17
C PHE A 80 -5.94 -6.04 7.34
N ALA A 81 -6.33 -5.52 8.50
CA ALA A 81 -5.51 -5.59 9.71
C ALA A 81 -5.21 -7.04 10.11
N GLU A 82 -6.21 -7.91 10.02
CA GLU A 82 -6.03 -9.33 10.33
C GLU A 82 -5.02 -10.00 9.41
N LYS A 83 -5.04 -9.67 8.12
CA LYS A 83 -4.03 -10.16 7.18
C LYS A 83 -2.63 -9.73 7.58
N ILE A 84 -2.45 -8.46 7.94
CA ILE A 84 -1.14 -7.94 8.37
C ILE A 84 -0.68 -8.67 9.63
N ARG A 85 -1.59 -8.89 10.58
CA ARG A 85 -1.27 -9.61 11.81
C ARG A 85 -0.84 -11.04 11.50
N GLN A 86 -1.54 -11.74 10.62
CA GLN A 86 -1.19 -13.09 10.20
C GLN A 86 0.20 -13.15 9.58
N TRP A 87 0.52 -12.25 8.66
CA TRP A 87 1.83 -12.22 8.02
C TRP A 87 2.94 -11.96 9.02
N ARG A 88 2.70 -11.05 9.96
CA ARG A 88 3.64 -10.80 11.05
C ARG A 88 3.87 -12.06 11.87
N ASP A 89 2.79 -12.72 12.28
CA ASP A 89 2.87 -13.90 13.14
C ASP A 89 3.51 -15.10 12.43
N GLU A 90 3.39 -15.17 11.11
CA GLU A 90 4.07 -16.15 10.27
C GLU A 90 5.56 -15.86 10.08
N GLY A 91 6.05 -14.74 10.59
CA GLY A 91 7.45 -14.37 10.47
C GLY A 91 7.86 -13.86 9.10
N ARG A 92 6.91 -13.33 8.31
CA ARG A 92 7.23 -12.77 7.00
C ARG A 92 8.15 -11.57 7.16
N SER A 93 9.10 -11.43 6.22
CA SER A 93 10.18 -10.44 6.32
C SER A 93 9.73 -8.99 6.17
N GLY A 94 8.56 -8.76 5.60
CA GLY A 94 8.01 -7.43 5.41
C GLY A 94 6.82 -7.45 4.47
N ILE A 95 6.20 -6.30 4.31
CA ILE A 95 5.05 -6.11 3.43
C ILE A 95 5.38 -4.98 2.47
N ALA A 96 5.32 -5.27 1.17
CA ALA A 96 5.48 -4.27 0.13
C ALA A 96 4.10 -3.91 -0.42
N CYS A 97 3.70 -2.67 -0.24
CA CYS A 97 2.47 -2.13 -0.81
C CYS A 97 2.81 -1.45 -2.13
N VAL A 98 2.22 -1.92 -3.21
CA VAL A 98 2.55 -1.46 -4.56
C VAL A 98 1.40 -0.62 -5.11
N ILE A 99 1.75 0.57 -5.55
CA ILE A 99 0.85 1.51 -6.20
C ILE A 99 1.43 1.82 -7.58
N GLY A 100 0.63 1.63 -8.62
CA GLY A 100 1.10 1.82 -9.99
C GLY A 100 1.21 3.28 -10.39
N GLY A 101 1.81 3.51 -11.55
CA GLY A 101 1.89 4.81 -12.18
C GLY A 101 0.66 5.12 -13.04
N PRO A 102 0.75 6.18 -13.89
CA PRO A 102 -0.39 6.63 -14.68
C PRO A 102 -0.94 5.59 -15.67
N ASP A 103 -0.10 4.69 -16.13
CA ASP A 103 -0.49 3.66 -17.10
C ASP A 103 -1.10 2.41 -16.44
N GLY A 104 -1.25 2.41 -15.13
CA GLY A 104 -1.73 1.26 -14.37
C GLY A 104 -0.64 0.24 -14.08
N LEU A 105 -1.03 -0.98 -13.76
CA LEU A 105 -0.13 -2.05 -13.37
C LEU A 105 -0.17 -3.22 -14.35
N ASP A 106 0.98 -3.83 -14.56
CA ASP A 106 1.08 -5.05 -15.35
C ASP A 106 0.30 -6.18 -14.66
N PRO A 107 -0.47 -6.99 -15.40
CA PRO A 107 -1.19 -8.14 -14.82
C PRO A 107 -0.32 -9.10 -14.03
N LYS A 108 0.96 -9.20 -14.33
CA LYS A 108 1.90 -10.07 -13.59
C LYS A 108 2.00 -9.71 -12.12
N LEU A 109 1.88 -8.42 -11.79
CA LEU A 109 1.89 -7.97 -10.39
C LEU A 109 0.69 -8.53 -9.63
N ARG A 110 -0.50 -8.47 -10.24
CA ARG A 110 -1.70 -9.03 -9.61
C ARG A 110 -1.60 -10.54 -9.43
N GLN A 111 -1.02 -11.24 -10.41
CA GLN A 111 -0.83 -12.69 -10.34
C GLN A 111 0.13 -13.11 -9.23
N ARG A 112 1.16 -12.30 -8.98
CA ARG A 112 2.18 -12.56 -7.96
C ARG A 112 1.79 -12.06 -6.58
N ALA A 113 0.75 -11.23 -6.48
CA ALA A 113 0.36 -10.60 -5.22
C ALA A 113 -0.20 -11.61 -4.22
N ASP A 114 0.15 -11.43 -2.95
CA ASP A 114 -0.50 -12.15 -1.85
C ASP A 114 -1.90 -11.59 -1.59
N LEU A 115 -2.11 -10.32 -1.91
CA LEU A 115 -3.41 -9.67 -1.78
C LEU A 115 -3.50 -8.54 -2.80
N VAL A 116 -4.62 -8.44 -3.49
CA VAL A 116 -4.94 -7.31 -4.36
C VAL A 116 -6.11 -6.56 -3.74
N VAL A 117 -5.91 -5.28 -3.43
CA VAL A 117 -6.88 -4.44 -2.73
C VAL A 117 -7.38 -3.35 -3.65
N SER A 118 -8.70 -3.15 -3.67
CA SER A 118 -9.35 -2.06 -4.39
C SER A 118 -9.99 -1.08 -3.41
N PHE A 119 -9.85 0.21 -3.69
CA PHE A 119 -10.61 1.26 -3.00
C PHE A 119 -11.93 1.56 -3.69
N GLY A 120 -12.33 0.73 -4.65
CA GLY A 120 -13.54 0.89 -5.41
C GLY A 120 -13.28 1.11 -6.89
N ALA A 121 -14.36 1.25 -7.65
CA ALA A 121 -14.30 1.37 -9.11
C ALA A 121 -14.05 2.79 -9.61
N LEU A 122 -14.12 3.78 -8.72
CA LEU A 122 -13.88 5.16 -9.11
C LEU A 122 -12.39 5.38 -9.37
N THR A 123 -12.11 6.09 -10.46
CA THR A 123 -10.73 6.47 -10.77
C THR A 123 -10.27 7.55 -9.80
N MET A 124 -9.10 7.34 -9.20
CA MET A 124 -8.52 8.29 -8.26
C MET A 124 -7.09 8.64 -8.67
N PRO A 125 -6.67 9.90 -8.47
CA PRO A 125 -5.26 10.24 -8.67
C PRO A 125 -4.38 9.38 -7.78
N HIS A 126 -3.28 8.87 -8.33
CA HIS A 126 -2.40 7.99 -7.56
C HIS A 126 -1.74 8.69 -6.37
N GLN A 127 -1.63 10.02 -6.38
CA GLN A 127 -1.18 10.79 -5.23
C GLN A 127 -2.14 10.66 -4.05
N ILE A 128 -3.45 10.68 -4.33
CA ILE A 128 -4.48 10.47 -3.31
C ILE A 128 -4.44 9.01 -2.84
N VAL A 129 -4.26 8.08 -3.77
CA VAL A 129 -4.16 6.65 -3.41
C VAL A 129 -2.99 6.41 -2.44
N ARG A 130 -1.86 7.07 -2.63
CA ARG A 130 -0.72 6.97 -1.70
C ARG A 130 -1.14 7.37 -0.28
N ALA A 131 -1.88 8.47 -0.15
CA ALA A 131 -2.36 8.92 1.14
C ALA A 131 -3.34 7.92 1.76
N LEU A 132 -4.24 7.36 0.95
CA LEU A 132 -5.18 6.34 1.40
C LEU A 132 -4.47 5.07 1.87
N VAL A 133 -3.46 4.63 1.15
CA VAL A 133 -2.65 3.46 1.54
C VAL A 133 -1.96 3.71 2.87
N ALA A 134 -1.31 4.86 3.02
CA ALA A 134 -0.61 5.21 4.26
C ALA A 134 -1.60 5.28 5.45
N GLU A 135 -2.76 5.87 5.23
CA GLU A 135 -3.81 5.95 6.25
C GLU A 135 -4.31 4.55 6.63
N GLN A 136 -4.56 3.68 5.67
CA GLN A 136 -5.03 2.32 5.96
C GLN A 136 -3.97 1.47 6.66
N LEU A 137 -2.71 1.66 6.35
CA LEU A 137 -1.64 1.00 7.09
C LEU A 137 -1.62 1.44 8.55
N TYR A 138 -1.72 2.75 8.80
CA TYR A 138 -1.82 3.26 10.16
C TYR A 138 -3.05 2.70 10.87
N ARG A 139 -4.22 2.75 10.21
CA ARG A 139 -5.47 2.22 10.77
C ARG A 139 -5.35 0.74 11.13
N ALA A 140 -4.75 -0.05 10.25
CA ALA A 140 -4.53 -1.48 10.52
C ALA A 140 -3.68 -1.69 11.77
N LEU A 141 -2.62 -0.93 11.95
CA LEU A 141 -1.78 -1.02 13.14
C LEU A 141 -2.55 -0.61 14.40
N THR A 142 -3.40 0.41 14.31
CA THR A 142 -4.24 0.81 15.46
C THR A 142 -5.22 -0.30 15.84
N ILE A 143 -5.78 -1.00 14.85
CA ILE A 143 -6.68 -2.14 15.11
C ILE A 143 -5.91 -3.26 15.81
N ILE A 144 -4.73 -3.61 15.33
CA ILE A 144 -3.89 -4.65 15.92
C ILE A 144 -3.52 -4.30 17.37
N ALA A 145 -3.22 -3.03 17.62
CA ALA A 145 -2.81 -2.55 18.94
C ALA A 145 -3.98 -2.31 19.90
N GLY A 146 -5.22 -2.36 19.43
CA GLY A 146 -6.37 -2.01 20.24
C GLY A 146 -6.50 -0.51 20.52
N HIS A 147 -5.88 0.32 19.71
CA HIS A 147 -5.94 1.78 19.86
C HIS A 147 -7.28 2.32 19.35
N PRO A 148 -7.85 3.37 19.96
CA PRO A 148 -9.21 3.84 19.64
C PRO A 148 -9.33 4.65 18.35
N TYR A 149 -8.30 4.75 17.53
CA TYR A 149 -8.36 5.47 16.27
C TYR A 149 -9.43 4.92 15.33
N HIS A 150 -9.50 3.59 15.18
CA HIS A 150 -10.49 2.95 14.34
C HIS A 150 -11.77 2.71 15.11
N ARG A 151 -12.88 3.08 14.50
CA ARG A 151 -14.21 2.73 14.97
C ARG A 151 -14.88 1.88 13.90
N ALA A 152 -15.56 0.84 14.32
CA ALA A 152 -16.08 -0.19 13.42
C ALA A 152 -17.27 0.29 12.56
N GLY A 153 -17.24 1.49 12.09
CA GLY A 153 -18.07 2.00 11.01
C GLY A 153 -19.57 2.12 11.25
N HIS A 154 -20.05 1.86 12.43
CA HIS A 154 -21.49 1.86 12.68
C HIS A 154 -21.94 2.99 13.58
N ASP A 155 -21.06 3.72 14.08
CA ASP A 155 -21.33 4.74 15.09
C ASP A 155 -21.11 6.15 14.59
N ASP A 156 -20.71 6.29 13.38
CA ASP A 156 -20.31 7.57 12.85
C ASP A 156 -21.30 8.16 11.93
N SER A 157 -22.34 7.52 11.82
CA SER A 157 -23.42 7.99 10.97
C SER A 157 -23.92 9.37 11.37
#